data_3485cfe7adb995c3cc6f8707eb39227b
#
_entry.id   3485cfe7adb995c3cc6f8707eb39227b
#
_cell.length_a   1.000
_cell.length_b   1.000
_cell.length_c   1.000
_cell.angle_alpha   90.00
_cell.angle_beta   90.00
_cell.angle_gamma   90.00
#
_symmetry.space_group_name_H-M   'P 1'
#
loop_
_entity.id
_entity.type
_entity.pdbx_description
1 polymer ?
#
loop_
_entity_poly.entity_id
_entity_poly.type
_entity_poly.pdbx_seq_one_letter_code
_entity_poly.pdbx_strand_id
1 'polypeptide(L)'
;MATSKILSASIASGVLGSGNPTFSGVSPSVITNDATSITISGGSFVSTPYVDIIKSDTGAILQATSVSYTNATTIVANFTQSVDGTYFIRVENPDGSAVRSGSAVLTVADAPAWQTASGSLGSFAGNFSGTIATISATGANAYAEVSGTGLTGSGNANCAISNSGVITTSDFGGTGTAGATYTFTIRATNAAGLTADRQFTLASSYGATGGGQFN
;
A
#
# COMPACT_ATOMS: atom_id res chain seq x y z
N MET A 1 -55.24 -28.89 -21.09
CA MET A 1 -53.98 -28.46 -20.48
C MET A 1 -54.10 -26.97 -20.22
N ALA A 2 -54.21 -26.58 -18.95
CA ALA A 2 -54.29 -25.17 -18.58
C ALA A 2 -52.89 -24.59 -18.50
N THR A 3 -52.55 -23.71 -19.40
CA THR A 3 -51.30 -22.91 -19.32
C THR A 3 -51.47 -21.89 -18.22
N SER A 4 -50.75 -22.07 -17.11
CA SER A 4 -50.68 -21.09 -16.04
C SER A 4 -49.97 -19.87 -16.59
N LYS A 5 -50.69 -18.80 -16.92
CA LYS A 5 -50.16 -17.49 -17.14
C LYS A 5 -49.76 -16.94 -15.77
N ILE A 6 -48.46 -16.89 -15.49
CA ILE A 6 -47.92 -16.05 -14.40
C ILE A 6 -48.16 -14.62 -14.86
N LEU A 7 -49.17 -13.98 -14.29
CA LEU A 7 -49.44 -12.55 -14.53
C LEU A 7 -48.30 -11.75 -13.90
N SER A 8 -47.59 -11.02 -14.71
CA SER A 8 -46.50 -10.09 -14.31
C SER A 8 -46.91 -9.03 -13.28
N ALA A 9 -48.19 -8.95 -12.94
CA ALA A 9 -48.76 -8.08 -11.92
C ALA A 9 -48.64 -8.59 -10.49
N SER A 10 -48.19 -9.85 -10.27
CA SER A 10 -47.99 -10.44 -8.93
C SER A 10 -46.58 -10.29 -8.36
N ILE A 11 -45.67 -9.77 -9.13
CA ILE A 11 -44.31 -9.47 -8.62
C ILE A 11 -44.35 -8.05 -8.12
N ALA A 12 -44.29 -7.86 -6.78
CA ALA A 12 -44.18 -6.55 -6.21
C ALA A 12 -43.05 -5.78 -6.91
N SER A 13 -43.29 -4.54 -7.31
CA SER A 13 -42.34 -3.69 -8.08
C SER A 13 -41.01 -3.44 -7.37
N GLY A 14 -40.82 -3.93 -6.17
CA GLY A 14 -39.57 -3.95 -5.43
C GLY A 14 -38.72 -5.21 -5.60
N VAL A 15 -39.22 -6.24 -6.33
CA VAL A 15 -38.49 -7.49 -6.58
C VAL A 15 -37.84 -7.50 -7.98
N LEU A 16 -38.38 -6.73 -8.91
CA LEU A 16 -37.70 -6.49 -10.19
C LEU A 16 -36.71 -5.35 -9.93
N GLY A 17 -35.46 -5.68 -9.79
CA GLY A 17 -34.39 -4.71 -9.64
C GLY A 17 -34.47 -3.64 -10.73
N SER A 18 -34.05 -2.43 -10.40
CA SER A 18 -34.09 -1.26 -11.30
C SER A 18 -33.09 -1.35 -12.48
N GLY A 19 -32.89 -2.53 -13.03
CA GLY A 19 -31.93 -2.87 -14.09
C GLY A 19 -30.77 -3.72 -13.56
N ASN A 20 -30.01 -4.32 -14.48
CA ASN A 20 -28.83 -5.08 -14.12
C ASN A 20 -27.78 -4.16 -13.46
N PRO A 21 -27.09 -4.62 -12.40
CA PRO A 21 -26.04 -3.84 -11.80
C PRO A 21 -24.93 -3.55 -12.82
N THR A 22 -24.29 -2.40 -12.69
CA THR A 22 -23.14 -2.02 -13.50
C THR A 22 -21.95 -1.77 -12.58
N PHE A 23 -20.72 -1.97 -13.08
CA PHE A 23 -19.49 -1.70 -12.38
C PHE A 23 -18.74 -0.55 -13.08
N SER A 24 -18.32 0.47 -12.33
CA SER A 24 -17.53 1.59 -12.87
C SER A 24 -16.16 1.74 -12.20
N GLY A 25 -15.98 1.25 -10.98
CA GLY A 25 -14.68 1.34 -10.30
C GLY A 25 -14.68 0.85 -8.87
N VAL A 26 -13.47 0.85 -8.30
CA VAL A 26 -13.21 0.49 -6.89
C VAL A 26 -12.16 1.43 -6.29
N SER A 27 -12.30 1.75 -5.00
CA SER A 27 -11.33 2.55 -4.26
C SER A 27 -11.25 2.07 -2.80
N PRO A 28 -10.05 1.83 -2.25
CA PRO A 28 -8.78 1.77 -2.95
C PRO A 28 -8.70 0.58 -3.92
N SER A 29 -7.87 0.68 -4.95
CA SER A 29 -7.61 -0.42 -5.91
C SER A 29 -6.47 -1.33 -5.49
N VAL A 30 -5.74 -0.96 -4.44
CA VAL A 30 -4.68 -1.77 -3.80
C VAL A 30 -4.97 -1.83 -2.31
N ILE A 31 -5.00 -3.03 -1.76
CA ILE A 31 -5.25 -3.29 -0.34
C ILE A 31 -4.19 -4.23 0.22
N THR A 32 -4.03 -4.20 1.55
CA THR A 32 -3.18 -5.15 2.27
C THR A 32 -3.91 -6.47 2.51
N ASN A 33 -3.18 -7.49 2.98
CA ASN A 33 -3.72 -8.79 3.39
C ASN A 33 -4.60 -8.73 4.64
N ASP A 34 -4.63 -7.58 5.32
CA ASP A 34 -5.45 -7.37 6.51
C ASP A 34 -6.92 -7.15 6.17
N ALA A 35 -7.76 -7.10 7.21
CA ALA A 35 -9.16 -6.69 7.06
C ALA A 35 -9.24 -5.29 6.45
N THR A 36 -9.80 -5.17 5.26
CA THR A 36 -9.84 -3.92 4.49
C THR A 36 -11.21 -3.66 3.92
N SER A 37 -11.57 -2.38 3.89
CA SER A 37 -12.80 -1.86 3.30
C SER A 37 -12.52 -1.28 1.92
N ILE A 38 -13.33 -1.63 0.94
CA ILE A 38 -13.31 -1.03 -0.40
C ILE A 38 -14.66 -0.41 -0.75
N THR A 39 -14.63 0.72 -1.43
CA THR A 39 -15.82 1.36 -2.00
C THR A 39 -15.94 0.95 -3.46
N ILE A 40 -17.08 0.40 -3.83
CA ILE A 40 -17.40 -0.01 -5.19
C ILE A 40 -18.37 0.99 -5.77
N SER A 41 -18.04 1.52 -6.94
CA SER A 41 -18.88 2.43 -7.70
C SER A 41 -19.48 1.72 -8.92
N GLY A 42 -20.73 2.07 -9.26
CA GLY A 42 -21.44 1.45 -10.37
C GLY A 42 -22.84 2.02 -10.55
N GLY A 43 -23.79 1.17 -10.82
CA GLY A 43 -25.20 1.55 -10.96
C GLY A 43 -26.14 0.39 -10.72
N SER A 44 -27.39 0.71 -10.46
CA SER A 44 -28.48 -0.26 -10.22
C SER A 44 -28.22 -1.25 -9.06
N PHE A 45 -27.42 -0.85 -8.07
CA PHE A 45 -27.27 -1.61 -6.86
C PHE A 45 -28.56 -1.58 -6.04
N VAL A 46 -28.93 -2.73 -5.48
CA VAL A 46 -30.11 -2.87 -4.62
C VAL A 46 -29.64 -3.20 -3.20
N SER A 47 -30.39 -2.75 -2.19
CA SER A 47 -30.04 -2.96 -0.77
C SER A 47 -29.70 -4.40 -0.46
N THR A 48 -28.57 -4.59 0.23
CA THR A 48 -27.92 -5.86 0.60
C THR A 48 -27.46 -6.73 -0.59
N PRO A 49 -26.66 -6.18 -1.53
CA PRO A 49 -26.07 -6.99 -2.59
C PRO A 49 -25.00 -7.94 -2.00
N TYR A 50 -24.75 -9.03 -2.69
CA TYR A 50 -23.59 -9.87 -2.45
C TYR A 50 -22.38 -9.31 -3.21
N VAL A 51 -21.20 -9.36 -2.60
CA VAL A 51 -19.95 -8.94 -3.24
C VAL A 51 -18.92 -10.03 -3.06
N ASP A 52 -18.33 -10.43 -4.17
CA ASP A 52 -17.23 -11.38 -4.23
C ASP A 52 -16.01 -10.74 -4.90
N ILE A 53 -14.81 -11.16 -4.48
CA ILE A 53 -13.58 -10.98 -5.25
C ILE A 53 -13.17 -12.34 -5.83
N ILE A 54 -12.70 -12.32 -7.08
CA ILE A 54 -12.36 -13.54 -7.84
C ILE A 54 -10.91 -13.40 -8.28
N LYS A 55 -10.04 -14.29 -7.77
CA LYS A 55 -8.61 -14.26 -8.10
C LYS A 55 -8.41 -14.50 -9.60
N SER A 56 -7.62 -13.65 -10.25
CA SER A 56 -7.56 -13.60 -11.72
C SER A 56 -6.88 -14.81 -12.36
N ASP A 57 -5.92 -15.41 -11.65
CA ASP A 57 -5.13 -16.55 -12.14
C ASP A 57 -5.75 -17.92 -11.83
N THR A 58 -6.46 -18.05 -10.70
CA THR A 58 -7.02 -19.33 -10.22
C THR A 58 -8.52 -19.40 -10.30
N GLY A 59 -9.22 -18.26 -10.38
CA GLY A 59 -10.67 -18.20 -10.26
C GLY A 59 -11.19 -18.43 -8.85
N ALA A 60 -10.30 -18.48 -7.84
CA ALA A 60 -10.72 -18.62 -6.44
C ALA A 60 -11.60 -17.44 -6.02
N ILE A 61 -12.71 -17.73 -5.36
CA ILE A 61 -13.73 -16.77 -4.96
C ILE A 61 -13.64 -16.56 -3.46
N LEU A 62 -13.60 -15.29 -3.04
CA LEU A 62 -13.77 -14.88 -1.67
C LEU A 62 -14.94 -13.91 -1.56
N GLN A 63 -15.92 -14.25 -0.71
CA GLN A 63 -17.05 -13.39 -0.43
C GLN A 63 -16.67 -12.30 0.58
N ALA A 64 -17.23 -11.11 0.41
CA ALA A 64 -17.12 -10.04 1.39
C ALA A 64 -17.65 -10.47 2.77
N THR A 65 -16.94 -10.12 3.84
CA THR A 65 -17.34 -10.39 5.22
C THR A 65 -18.55 -9.56 5.63
N SER A 66 -18.71 -8.39 5.04
CA SER A 66 -19.90 -7.54 5.14
C SER A 66 -20.00 -6.59 3.95
N VAL A 67 -21.22 -6.20 3.62
CA VAL A 67 -21.53 -5.20 2.59
C VAL A 67 -22.47 -4.17 3.17
N SER A 68 -22.12 -2.88 3.01
CA SER A 68 -22.95 -1.74 3.36
C SER A 68 -23.47 -1.08 2.08
N TYR A 69 -24.79 -1.02 1.94
CA TYR A 69 -25.44 -0.31 0.85
C TYR A 69 -25.54 1.18 1.17
N THR A 70 -24.89 2.03 0.39
CA THR A 70 -24.98 3.48 0.54
C THR A 70 -26.10 4.05 -0.34
N ASN A 71 -26.12 3.68 -1.61
CA ASN A 71 -27.14 4.03 -2.59
C ASN A 71 -27.00 3.15 -3.84
N ALA A 72 -27.84 3.39 -4.85
CA ALA A 72 -27.87 2.60 -6.09
C ALA A 72 -26.58 2.69 -6.93
N THR A 73 -25.65 3.57 -6.60
CA THR A 73 -24.37 3.75 -7.32
C THR A 73 -23.13 3.47 -6.47
N THR A 74 -23.31 3.25 -5.16
CA THR A 74 -22.18 3.12 -4.22
C THR A 74 -22.48 2.09 -3.14
N ILE A 75 -21.58 1.15 -3.00
CA ILE A 75 -21.58 0.17 -1.90
C ILE A 75 -20.18 0.09 -1.30
N VAL A 76 -20.11 -0.33 -0.03
CA VAL A 76 -18.85 -0.57 0.67
C VAL A 76 -18.79 -2.04 1.06
N ALA A 77 -17.73 -2.72 0.68
CA ALA A 77 -17.50 -4.13 0.99
C ALA A 77 -16.24 -4.31 1.84
N ASN A 78 -16.33 -5.15 2.86
CA ASN A 78 -15.19 -5.49 3.72
C ASN A 78 -14.72 -6.91 3.39
N PHE A 79 -13.40 -7.07 3.32
CA PHE A 79 -12.75 -8.35 3.07
C PHE A 79 -11.65 -8.58 4.11
N THR A 80 -11.38 -9.85 4.37
CA THR A 80 -10.14 -10.31 5.02
C THR A 80 -9.51 -11.28 4.05
N GLN A 81 -8.50 -10.84 3.31
CA GLN A 81 -7.86 -11.62 2.25
C GLN A 81 -6.38 -11.79 2.54
N SER A 82 -5.93 -13.04 2.63
CA SER A 82 -4.55 -13.40 2.96
C SER A 82 -3.71 -13.86 1.75
N VAL A 83 -4.25 -13.80 0.56
CA VAL A 83 -3.56 -14.27 -0.65
C VAL A 83 -3.30 -13.11 -1.59
N ASP A 84 -2.05 -12.84 -1.83
CA ASP A 84 -1.61 -11.82 -2.79
C ASP A 84 -2.06 -12.14 -4.21
N GLY A 85 -2.31 -11.10 -4.97
CA GLY A 85 -2.67 -11.21 -6.37
C GLY A 85 -3.62 -10.12 -6.84
N THR A 86 -4.10 -10.29 -8.07
CA THR A 86 -5.08 -9.40 -8.68
C THR A 86 -6.44 -10.09 -8.77
N TYR A 87 -7.49 -9.30 -8.59
CA TYR A 87 -8.86 -9.82 -8.44
C TYR A 87 -9.84 -9.03 -9.30
N PHE A 88 -10.78 -9.78 -9.89
CA PHE A 88 -12.03 -9.22 -10.38
C PHE A 88 -12.96 -8.94 -9.20
N ILE A 89 -13.88 -8.00 -9.34
CA ILE A 89 -14.98 -7.75 -8.41
C ILE A 89 -16.28 -8.19 -9.07
N ARG A 90 -17.09 -8.95 -8.34
CA ARG A 90 -18.46 -9.34 -8.73
C ARG A 90 -19.44 -8.78 -7.70
N VAL A 91 -20.48 -8.14 -8.20
CA VAL A 91 -21.62 -7.68 -7.41
C VAL A 91 -22.87 -8.36 -7.91
N GLU A 92 -23.65 -8.93 -7.00
CA GLU A 92 -24.92 -9.59 -7.29
C GLU A 92 -26.03 -9.00 -6.43
N ASN A 93 -27.07 -8.49 -7.06
CA ASN A 93 -28.28 -8.03 -6.40
C ASN A 93 -29.10 -9.20 -5.85
N PRO A 94 -29.99 -8.96 -4.86
CA PRO A 94 -30.86 -10.03 -4.30
C PRO A 94 -31.77 -10.74 -5.29
N ASP A 95 -32.03 -10.14 -6.47
CA ASP A 95 -32.80 -10.74 -7.55
C ASP A 95 -31.98 -11.71 -8.44
N GLY A 96 -30.68 -11.90 -8.14
CA GLY A 96 -29.77 -12.74 -8.89
C GLY A 96 -29.12 -12.06 -10.10
N SER A 97 -29.46 -10.79 -10.38
CA SER A 97 -28.77 -10.03 -11.41
C SER A 97 -27.36 -9.66 -10.93
N ALA A 98 -26.34 -9.86 -11.78
CA ALA A 98 -24.96 -9.70 -11.37
C ALA A 98 -24.13 -9.00 -12.44
N VAL A 99 -23.04 -8.34 -11.97
CA VAL A 99 -22.00 -7.78 -12.80
C VAL A 99 -20.62 -8.21 -12.27
N ARG A 100 -19.67 -8.41 -13.16
CA ARG A 100 -18.26 -8.57 -12.83
C ARG A 100 -17.47 -7.48 -13.55
N SER A 101 -16.41 -6.95 -12.91
CA SER A 101 -15.47 -6.05 -13.57
C SER A 101 -14.88 -6.69 -14.84
N GLY A 102 -14.69 -5.90 -15.89
CA GLY A 102 -14.17 -6.39 -17.19
C GLY A 102 -12.72 -6.84 -17.14
N SER A 103 -11.95 -6.32 -16.15
CA SER A 103 -10.55 -6.69 -15.86
C SER A 103 -10.38 -6.90 -14.36
N ALA A 104 -9.23 -7.45 -13.94
CA ALA A 104 -8.84 -7.46 -12.55
C ALA A 104 -8.50 -6.03 -12.11
N VAL A 105 -9.26 -5.49 -11.16
CA VAL A 105 -9.24 -4.08 -10.76
C VAL A 105 -8.81 -3.87 -9.31
N LEU A 106 -8.70 -4.95 -8.54
CA LEU A 106 -8.25 -4.92 -7.15
C LEU A 106 -6.94 -5.70 -7.03
N THR A 107 -5.93 -5.12 -6.39
CA THR A 107 -4.68 -5.79 -6.05
C THR A 107 -4.62 -5.99 -4.53
N VAL A 108 -4.31 -7.20 -4.12
CA VAL A 108 -3.97 -7.55 -2.73
C VAL A 108 -2.49 -7.81 -2.66
N ALA A 109 -1.78 -7.18 -1.73
CA ALA A 109 -0.35 -7.35 -1.55
C ALA A 109 0.06 -7.02 -0.11
N ASP A 110 1.13 -7.67 0.38
CA ASP A 110 1.74 -7.28 1.65
C ASP A 110 2.47 -5.94 1.54
N ALA A 111 2.40 -5.12 2.58
CA ALA A 111 3.29 -3.99 2.72
C ALA A 111 4.73 -4.50 2.95
N PRO A 112 5.76 -3.72 2.56
CA PRO A 112 7.15 -4.11 2.83
C PRO A 112 7.40 -4.37 4.33
N ALA A 113 8.08 -5.47 4.64
CA ALA A 113 8.44 -5.84 6.01
C ALA A 113 9.93 -5.57 6.26
N TRP A 114 10.25 -4.61 7.13
CA TRP A 114 11.62 -4.21 7.43
C TRP A 114 12.43 -5.35 8.06
N GLN A 115 13.61 -5.63 7.50
CA GLN A 115 14.61 -6.55 8.04
C GLN A 115 15.69 -5.78 8.84
N THR A 116 16.07 -4.58 8.37
CA THR A 116 16.99 -3.72 9.11
C THR A 116 16.28 -3.16 10.33
N ALA A 117 16.83 -3.37 11.54
CA ALA A 117 16.27 -2.82 12.78
C ALA A 117 16.23 -1.29 12.76
N SER A 118 15.24 -0.70 13.43
CA SER A 118 15.18 0.76 13.64
C SER A 118 16.32 1.23 14.54
N GLY A 119 16.67 2.51 14.46
CA GLY A 119 17.67 3.13 15.31
C GLY A 119 19.01 3.37 14.61
N SER A 120 20.12 3.18 15.30
CA SER A 120 21.43 3.60 14.82
C SER A 120 21.97 2.74 13.68
N LEU A 121 22.36 3.38 12.59
CA LEU A 121 23.11 2.78 11.49
C LEU A 121 24.62 2.94 11.65
N GLY A 122 25.08 3.60 12.72
CA GLY A 122 26.49 3.73 13.05
C GLY A 122 26.92 5.15 13.36
N SER A 123 28.24 5.29 13.61
CA SER A 123 28.91 6.56 13.81
C SER A 123 30.10 6.64 12.85
N PHE A 124 30.21 7.75 12.14
CA PHE A 124 31.20 7.97 11.09
C PHE A 124 31.95 9.28 11.32
N ALA A 125 33.19 9.35 10.86
CA ALA A 125 33.93 10.62 10.87
C ALA A 125 33.23 11.66 9.97
N GLY A 126 33.24 12.93 10.35
CA GLY A 126 32.54 13.99 9.59
C GLY A 126 33.04 14.15 8.15
N ASN A 127 34.27 13.74 7.87
CA ASN A 127 34.87 13.74 6.52
C ASN A 127 34.76 12.35 5.83
N PHE A 128 33.97 11.42 6.35
CA PHE A 128 33.82 10.09 5.75
C PHE A 128 33.18 10.22 4.36
N SER A 129 33.71 9.44 3.42
CA SER A 129 33.17 9.29 2.07
C SER A 129 33.03 7.80 1.76
N GLY A 130 31.88 7.38 1.25
CA GLY A 130 31.63 5.99 0.91
C GLY A 130 30.24 5.50 1.32
N THR A 131 30.11 4.18 1.44
CA THR A 131 28.88 3.54 1.88
C THR A 131 28.73 3.60 3.38
N ILE A 132 27.63 4.18 3.85
CA ILE A 132 27.23 4.26 5.25
C ILE A 132 26.60 2.93 5.70
N ALA A 133 25.57 2.50 5.00
CA ALA A 133 24.81 1.31 5.32
C ALA A 133 24.07 0.77 4.09
N THR A 134 23.67 -0.49 4.16
CA THR A 134 22.66 -1.08 3.28
C THR A 134 21.49 -1.50 4.14
N ILE A 135 20.32 -0.94 3.88
CA ILE A 135 19.06 -1.25 4.58
C ILE A 135 18.20 -2.15 3.71
N SER A 136 17.36 -2.97 4.33
CA SER A 136 16.51 -3.91 3.62
C SER A 136 15.14 -4.09 4.27
N ALA A 137 14.16 -4.33 3.42
CA ALA A 137 12.81 -4.74 3.78
C ALA A 137 12.33 -5.82 2.78
N THR A 138 11.76 -6.91 3.28
CA THR A 138 11.19 -7.96 2.43
C THR A 138 10.02 -7.39 1.64
N GLY A 139 9.93 -7.73 0.36
CA GLY A 139 8.89 -7.23 -0.54
C GLY A 139 9.12 -5.83 -1.09
N ALA A 140 10.12 -5.08 -0.59
CA ALA A 140 10.44 -3.76 -1.13
C ALA A 140 11.19 -3.87 -2.47
N ASN A 141 10.88 -2.97 -3.39
CA ASN A 141 11.61 -2.78 -4.64
C ASN A 141 12.17 -1.35 -4.79
N ALA A 142 11.81 -0.45 -3.88
CA ALA A 142 12.36 0.91 -3.85
C ALA A 142 12.46 1.46 -2.43
N TYR A 143 13.47 2.31 -2.21
CA TYR A 143 13.68 3.03 -0.97
C TYR A 143 13.87 4.52 -1.25
N ALA A 144 13.30 5.37 -0.41
CA ALA A 144 13.45 6.81 -0.47
C ALA A 144 13.39 7.43 0.92
N GLU A 145 14.06 8.57 1.13
CA GLU A 145 13.84 9.37 2.32
C GLU A 145 12.44 9.97 2.32
N VAL A 146 11.76 9.92 3.45
CA VAL A 146 10.57 10.74 3.69
C VAL A 146 11.02 12.19 3.82
N SER A 147 10.55 13.05 2.95
CA SER A 147 11.01 14.43 2.77
C SER A 147 11.16 15.19 4.08
N GLY A 148 12.28 15.89 4.24
CA GLY A 148 12.55 16.77 5.36
C GLY A 148 12.91 16.07 6.67
N THR A 149 13.31 14.79 6.63
CA THR A 149 13.60 14.03 7.86
C THR A 149 15.07 14.01 8.28
N GLY A 150 16.02 14.47 7.45
CA GLY A 150 17.38 14.73 7.94
C GLY A 150 18.50 13.87 7.35
N LEU A 151 18.23 13.08 6.30
CA LEU A 151 19.25 12.29 5.60
C LEU A 151 19.97 13.14 4.55
N THR A 152 19.21 13.80 3.68
CA THR A 152 19.74 14.52 2.51
C THR A 152 19.88 16.01 2.77
N GLY A 153 20.85 16.62 2.11
CA GLY A 153 21.05 18.08 2.08
C GLY A 153 21.99 18.64 3.16
N SER A 154 22.38 19.89 2.95
CA SER A 154 23.25 20.64 3.86
C SER A 154 22.54 20.91 5.20
N GLY A 155 23.24 20.70 6.32
CA GLY A 155 22.68 20.79 7.66
C GLY A 155 22.06 19.49 8.17
N ASN A 156 21.89 18.49 7.29
CA ASN A 156 21.50 17.13 7.59
C ASN A 156 22.71 16.18 7.50
N ALA A 157 22.48 14.86 7.44
CA ALA A 157 23.57 13.88 7.32
C ALA A 157 24.35 13.96 6.00
N ASN A 158 23.88 14.72 5.04
CA ASN A 158 24.47 14.89 3.71
C ASN A 158 24.72 13.55 3.00
N CYS A 159 23.79 12.64 3.15
CA CYS A 159 23.80 11.31 2.53
C CYS A 159 22.79 11.25 1.40
N ALA A 160 22.99 10.28 0.51
CA ALA A 160 22.02 9.87 -0.51
C ALA A 160 21.57 8.44 -0.25
N ILE A 161 20.36 8.11 -0.66
CA ILE A 161 19.86 6.73 -0.65
C ILE A 161 19.50 6.30 -2.09
N SER A 162 19.93 5.10 -2.46
CA SER A 162 19.55 4.48 -3.72
C SER A 162 18.21 3.74 -3.60
N ASN A 163 17.56 3.48 -4.73
CA ASN A 163 16.37 2.62 -4.78
C ASN A 163 16.61 1.21 -4.23
N SER A 164 17.87 0.75 -4.20
CA SER A 164 18.25 -0.56 -3.62
C SER A 164 18.56 -0.53 -2.13
N GLY A 165 18.34 0.60 -1.45
CA GLY A 165 18.55 0.73 0.00
C GLY A 165 20.00 0.99 0.42
N VAL A 166 20.90 1.35 -0.52
CA VAL A 166 22.28 1.71 -0.19
C VAL A 166 22.34 3.18 0.15
N ILE A 167 22.81 3.50 1.36
CA ILE A 167 23.04 4.86 1.86
C ILE A 167 24.52 5.18 1.68
N THR A 168 24.82 6.26 0.96
CA THR A 168 26.17 6.72 0.66
C THR A 168 26.33 8.20 0.97
N THR A 169 27.58 8.61 1.18
CA THR A 169 27.94 10.01 1.30
C THR A 169 29.27 10.30 0.61
N SER A 170 29.46 11.53 0.17
CA SER A 170 30.75 12.06 -0.27
C SER A 170 31.47 12.87 0.81
N ASP A 171 30.72 13.38 1.79
CA ASP A 171 31.23 14.18 2.92
C ASP A 171 30.16 14.17 4.02
N PHE A 172 30.27 13.22 4.95
CA PHE A 172 29.28 13.00 6.00
C PHE A 172 29.26 14.13 7.02
N GLY A 173 28.12 14.76 7.19
CA GLY A 173 27.90 15.79 8.19
C GLY A 173 28.55 17.16 7.90
N GLY A 174 29.29 17.29 6.82
CA GLY A 174 29.98 18.54 6.44
C GLY A 174 31.08 18.98 7.40
N THR A 175 31.76 20.04 7.04
CA THR A 175 32.77 20.66 7.91
C THR A 175 32.09 21.43 9.05
N GLY A 176 32.24 20.96 10.28
CA GLY A 176 31.82 21.66 11.50
C GLY A 176 30.67 21.07 12.30
N THR A 177 30.04 19.93 11.85
CA THR A 177 28.98 19.24 12.57
C THR A 177 29.42 17.96 13.27
N ALA A 178 30.70 17.89 13.66
CA ALA A 178 31.20 16.76 14.43
C ALA A 178 30.47 16.61 15.77
N GLY A 179 30.08 15.38 16.12
CA GLY A 179 29.30 15.08 17.32
C GLY A 179 27.79 15.25 17.16
N ALA A 180 27.28 15.50 15.97
CA ALA A 180 25.85 15.58 15.70
C ALA A 180 25.22 14.19 15.52
N THR A 181 23.96 14.07 15.89
CA THR A 181 23.12 12.89 15.56
C THR A 181 21.99 13.35 14.64
N TYR A 182 21.88 12.67 13.51
CA TYR A 182 20.85 12.91 12.51
C TYR A 182 19.78 11.82 12.62
N THR A 183 18.53 12.23 12.65
CA THR A 183 17.36 11.33 12.66
C THR A 183 16.59 11.51 11.37
N PHE A 184 16.29 10.42 10.69
CA PHE A 184 15.57 10.44 9.43
C PHE A 184 14.68 9.22 9.28
N THR A 185 13.71 9.32 8.39
CA THR A 185 12.77 8.24 8.09
C THR A 185 12.93 7.82 6.64
N ILE A 186 13.06 6.51 6.43
CA ILE A 186 13.09 5.92 5.10
C ILE A 186 11.78 5.18 4.86
N ARG A 187 11.25 5.37 3.68
CA ARG A 187 10.11 4.66 3.13
C ARG A 187 10.58 3.55 2.22
N ALA A 188 10.16 2.33 2.52
CA ALA A 188 10.23 1.19 1.63
C ALA A 188 8.91 1.08 0.85
N THR A 189 8.98 0.80 -0.46
CA THR A 189 7.80 0.70 -1.34
C THR A 189 7.87 -0.62 -2.11
N ASN A 190 6.77 -1.35 -2.21
CA ASN A 190 6.67 -2.55 -3.04
C ASN A 190 6.18 -2.24 -4.47
N ALA A 191 6.13 -3.26 -5.33
CA ALA A 191 5.67 -3.12 -6.71
C ALA A 191 4.18 -2.72 -6.85
N ALA A 192 3.36 -2.97 -5.84
CA ALA A 192 1.96 -2.57 -5.78
C ALA A 192 1.76 -1.13 -5.26
N GLY A 193 2.84 -0.43 -4.87
CA GLY A 193 2.80 0.92 -4.33
C GLY A 193 2.50 1.00 -2.83
N LEU A 194 2.41 -0.14 -2.13
CA LEU A 194 2.28 -0.16 -0.67
C LEU A 194 3.60 0.20 -0.02
N THR A 195 3.53 0.89 1.12
CA THR A 195 4.70 1.46 1.77
C THR A 195 4.80 1.06 3.23
N ALA A 196 6.05 1.03 3.73
CA ALA A 196 6.36 0.93 5.15
C ALA A 196 7.48 1.91 5.49
N ASP A 197 7.28 2.71 6.53
CA ASP A 197 8.25 3.70 6.98
C ASP A 197 9.03 3.18 8.18
N ARG A 198 10.34 3.53 8.26
CA ARG A 198 11.18 3.23 9.42
C ARG A 198 12.13 4.36 9.71
N GLN A 199 12.27 4.69 11.01
CA GLN A 199 13.18 5.71 11.49
C GLN A 199 14.55 5.12 11.79
N PHE A 200 15.59 5.86 11.38
CA PHE A 200 16.99 5.56 11.62
C PHE A 200 17.72 6.78 12.17
N THR A 201 18.89 6.53 12.74
CA THR A 201 19.82 7.58 13.18
C THR A 201 21.22 7.32 12.65
N LEU A 202 21.97 8.39 12.43
CA LEU A 202 23.39 8.39 12.11
C LEU A 202 24.10 9.40 13.00
N ALA A 203 25.25 9.04 13.52
CA ALA A 203 26.07 9.96 14.32
C ALA A 203 27.34 10.37 13.55
N SER A 204 27.66 11.66 13.56
CA SER A 204 28.98 12.14 13.12
C SER A 204 29.91 12.20 14.34
N SER A 205 31.08 11.61 14.22
CA SER A 205 32.18 11.78 15.18
C SER A 205 33.18 12.80 14.69
N TYR A 206 33.99 13.35 15.59
CA TYR A 206 35.15 14.15 15.17
C TYR A 206 36.04 13.27 14.29
N GLY A 207 36.23 13.66 13.03
CA GLY A 207 37.30 13.11 12.23
C GLY A 207 38.60 13.36 12.97
N ALA A 208 39.52 12.40 12.98
CA ALA A 208 40.89 12.68 13.39
C ALA A 208 41.42 13.76 12.45
N THR A 209 41.34 15.04 12.85
CA THR A 209 42.10 16.10 12.23
C THR A 209 43.54 15.66 12.33
N GLY A 210 44.18 15.46 11.19
CA GLY A 210 45.51 14.92 11.07
C GLY A 210 46.46 15.48 12.12
N GLY A 211 47.22 14.59 12.72
CA GLY A 211 48.05 14.76 13.87
C GLY A 211 48.56 16.18 14.13
N GLY A 212 48.03 16.79 15.17
CA GLY A 212 48.72 17.87 15.81
C GLY A 212 50.07 17.33 16.30
N GLN A 213 51.14 17.70 15.68
CA GLN A 213 52.46 17.49 16.22
C GLN A 213 52.49 18.15 17.60
N PHE A 214 52.56 17.33 18.64
CA PHE A 214 53.01 17.81 19.93
C PHE A 214 54.52 18.03 19.80
N ASN A 215 54.98 19.27 19.69
CA ASN A 215 56.36 19.69 19.95
C ASN A 215 56.53 19.89 21.43
#